data_a93ceb3e3a8fc91fe187f3f360ae7c86
#
_entry.id   a93ceb3e3a8fc91fe187f3f360ae7c86
#
_cell.length_a   1.000
_cell.length_b   1.000
_cell.length_c   1.000
_cell.angle_alpha   90.00
_cell.angle_beta   90.00
_cell.angle_gamma   90.00
#
_symmetry.space_group_name_H-M   'P 1'
#
loop_
_entity.id
_entity.type
_entity.pdbx_description
1 polymer ?
#
loop_
_entity_poly.entity_id
_entity_poly.type
_entity_poly.pdbx_seq_one_letter_code
_entity_poly.pdbx_strand_id
1 'polypeptide(L)'
;GGDDFFIDLLFYHLKLRCYVVIELKAEKFKPEHLGQLSFYITAVDRQIKAEQDAPTIGLLLCKSKNEVVAEYALGDKTQPMGVAEYKLLESLPKELQTNLPSIEQIERELGGQ
;
A
#
# COMPACT_ATOMS: atom_id res chain seq x y z
N GLY A 1 16.55 -1.83 11.94
CA GLY A 1 16.17 -2.07 13.18
C GLY A 1 14.72 -2.34 13.41
N GLY A 2 14.45 -2.56 14.65
CA GLY A 2 13.13 -2.95 15.08
C GLY A 2 12.09 -1.84 15.06
N ASP A 3 12.48 -0.68 14.56
CA ASP A 3 11.60 0.47 14.58
C ASP A 3 10.76 0.61 13.32
N ASP A 4 11.01 -0.23 12.33
CA ASP A 4 10.26 -0.15 11.09
C ASP A 4 8.97 -0.94 11.23
N PHE A 5 7.86 -0.23 11.10
CA PHE A 5 6.56 -0.87 11.07
C PHE A 5 6.17 -1.11 9.63
N PHE A 6 5.86 -2.35 9.33
CA PHE A 6 5.35 -2.73 8.02
C PHE A 6 3.93 -3.23 8.22
N ILE A 7 3.02 -2.60 7.52
CA ILE A 7 1.66 -3.10 7.45
C ILE A 7 1.39 -3.36 5.99
N ASP A 8 1.24 -4.62 5.66
CA ASP A 8 0.97 -5.04 4.30
C ASP A 8 -0.49 -5.45 4.24
N LEU A 9 -1.25 -4.76 3.41
CA LEU A 9 -2.67 -5.03 3.24
C LEU A 9 -2.92 -5.41 1.79
N LEU A 10 -3.77 -6.39 1.59
CA LEU A 10 -4.18 -6.81 0.27
C LEU A 10 -5.68 -6.63 0.14
N PHE A 11 -6.10 -5.86 -0.86
CA PHE A 11 -7.50 -5.62 -1.17
C PHE A 11 -7.80 -6.02 -2.60
N TYR A 12 -9.06 -6.29 -2.87
CA TYR A 12 -9.53 -6.46 -4.23
C TYR A 12 -10.49 -5.33 -4.58
N HIS A 13 -10.18 -4.60 -5.64
CA HIS A 13 -10.98 -3.46 -6.09
C HIS A 13 -12.01 -3.95 -7.10
N LEU A 14 -13.29 -3.92 -6.72
CA LEU A 14 -14.34 -4.52 -7.53
C LEU A 14 -14.54 -3.85 -8.88
N LYS A 15 -14.46 -2.52 -8.92
CA LYS A 15 -14.66 -1.79 -10.17
C LYS A 15 -13.49 -1.94 -11.13
N LEU A 16 -12.28 -1.87 -10.61
CA LEU A 16 -11.07 -2.01 -11.42
C LEU A 16 -10.74 -3.46 -11.72
N ARG A 17 -11.35 -4.37 -10.98
CA ARG A 17 -11.11 -5.81 -11.13
C ARG A 17 -9.64 -6.15 -10.98
N CYS A 18 -9.03 -5.67 -9.92
CA CYS A 18 -7.64 -5.95 -9.64
C CYS A 18 -7.37 -5.95 -8.15
N TYR A 19 -6.29 -6.61 -7.76
CA TYR A 19 -5.80 -6.54 -6.40
C TYR A 19 -5.04 -5.25 -6.18
N VAL A 20 -5.04 -4.78 -4.93
CA VAL A 20 -4.29 -3.60 -4.51
C VAL A 20 -3.48 -3.99 -3.28
N VAL A 21 -2.16 -3.85 -3.38
CA VAL A 21 -1.25 -4.07 -2.26
C VAL A 21 -0.95 -2.72 -1.64
N ILE A 22 -1.18 -2.59 -0.35
CA ILE A 22 -0.86 -1.36 0.37
C ILE A 22 0.20 -1.67 1.41
N GLU A 23 1.28 -0.92 1.35
CA GLU A 23 2.39 -1.06 2.28
C GLU A 23 2.54 0.24 3.05
N LEU A 24 2.61 0.16 4.37
CA LEU A 24 2.75 1.33 5.22
C LEU A 24 4.16 1.36 5.81
N LYS A 25 4.87 2.45 5.57
CA LYS A 25 6.19 2.71 6.14
C LYS A 25 6.10 3.90 7.10
N ALA A 26 6.48 3.70 8.33
CA ALA A 26 6.44 4.76 9.34
C ALA A 26 7.68 5.63 9.28
N GLU A 27 8.15 5.93 8.09
CA GLU A 27 9.34 6.76 7.90
C GLU A 27 9.23 7.52 6.59
N LYS A 28 10.23 8.38 6.33
CA LYS A 28 10.32 9.11 5.08
C LYS A 28 10.55 8.14 3.93
N PHE A 29 9.94 8.42 2.79
CA PHE A 29 10.09 7.59 1.60
C PHE A 29 11.55 7.50 1.18
N LYS A 30 11.96 6.30 0.82
CA LYS A 30 13.26 6.01 0.21
C LYS A 30 13.02 5.14 -1.03
N PRO A 31 13.81 5.34 -2.09
CA PRO A 31 13.62 4.55 -3.32
C PRO A 31 13.65 3.03 -3.09
N GLU A 32 14.44 2.54 -2.15
CA GLU A 32 14.51 1.12 -1.87
C GLU A 32 13.21 0.52 -1.34
N HIS A 33 12.31 1.35 -0.83
CA HIS A 33 10.99 0.87 -0.39
C HIS A 33 10.19 0.26 -1.55
N LEU A 34 10.42 0.72 -2.77
CA LEU A 34 9.69 0.22 -3.93
C LEU A 34 10.09 -1.21 -4.32
N GLY A 35 11.27 -1.64 -3.92
CA GLY A 35 11.71 -3.01 -4.20
C GLY A 35 10.81 -4.03 -3.52
N GLN A 36 10.49 -3.80 -2.26
CA GLN A 36 9.61 -4.70 -1.52
C GLN A 36 8.19 -4.67 -2.06
N LEU A 37 7.70 -3.46 -2.38
CA LEU A 37 6.37 -3.32 -2.98
C LEU A 37 6.29 -4.04 -4.31
N SER A 38 7.31 -3.88 -5.15
CA SER A 38 7.40 -4.56 -6.44
C SER A 38 7.36 -6.07 -6.28
N PHE A 39 8.07 -6.59 -5.30
CA PHE A 39 8.07 -8.02 -5.00
C PHE A 39 6.66 -8.51 -4.65
N TYR A 40 5.95 -7.78 -3.81
CA TYR A 40 4.59 -8.17 -3.42
C TYR A 40 3.63 -8.11 -4.60
N ILE A 41 3.74 -7.09 -5.44
CA ILE A 41 2.91 -7.00 -6.64
C ILE A 41 3.13 -8.23 -7.52
N THR A 42 4.37 -8.60 -7.74
CA THR A 42 4.71 -9.78 -8.54
C THR A 42 4.16 -11.05 -7.91
N ALA A 43 4.27 -11.17 -6.60
CA ALA A 43 3.76 -12.35 -5.91
C ALA A 43 2.26 -12.49 -6.06
N VAL A 44 1.53 -11.38 -5.93
CA VAL A 44 0.07 -11.40 -6.09
C VAL A 44 -0.29 -11.74 -7.53
N ASP A 45 0.40 -11.16 -8.50
CA ASP A 45 0.11 -11.42 -9.91
C ASP A 45 0.35 -12.87 -10.28
N ARG A 46 1.34 -13.51 -9.70
CA ARG A 46 1.69 -14.89 -10.04
C ARG A 46 0.95 -15.94 -9.25
N GLN A 47 0.59 -15.64 -8.01
CA GLN A 47 0.07 -16.65 -7.10
C GLN A 47 -1.39 -16.47 -6.73
N ILE A 48 -1.93 -15.28 -6.82
CA ILE A 48 -3.24 -14.98 -6.26
C ILE A 48 -4.23 -14.52 -7.33
N LYS A 49 -3.83 -13.59 -8.19
CA LYS A 49 -4.79 -13.01 -9.12
C LYS A 49 -5.29 -14.03 -10.12
N ALA A 50 -6.55 -13.86 -10.54
CA ALA A 50 -7.13 -14.69 -11.59
C ALA A 50 -6.68 -14.17 -12.96
N GLU A 51 -6.79 -15.03 -13.96
CA GLU A 51 -6.35 -14.70 -15.31
C GLU A 51 -7.05 -13.47 -15.86
N GLN A 52 -8.33 -13.31 -15.54
CA GLN A 52 -9.14 -12.20 -16.04
C GLN A 52 -8.94 -10.92 -15.22
N ASP A 53 -8.22 -10.96 -14.11
CA ASP A 53 -7.96 -9.75 -13.32
C ASP A 53 -6.94 -8.86 -14.03
N ALA A 54 -7.11 -7.56 -13.86
CA ALA A 54 -6.12 -6.60 -14.33
C ALA A 54 -4.87 -6.68 -13.45
N PRO A 55 -3.74 -6.13 -13.91
CA PRO A 55 -2.50 -6.15 -13.12
C PRO A 55 -2.68 -5.51 -11.76
N THR A 56 -2.04 -6.09 -10.76
CA THR A 56 -2.09 -5.63 -9.39
C THR A 56 -1.48 -4.24 -9.25
N ILE A 57 -2.14 -3.39 -8.46
CA ILE A 57 -1.67 -2.04 -8.16
C ILE A 57 -1.00 -2.05 -6.80
N GLY A 58 0.16 -1.39 -6.69
CA GLY A 58 0.85 -1.22 -5.42
C GLY A 58 0.78 0.23 -4.95
N LEU A 59 0.53 0.42 -3.67
CA LEU A 59 0.50 1.74 -3.06
C LEU A 59 1.37 1.73 -1.81
N LEU A 60 2.37 2.59 -1.80
CA LEU A 60 3.21 2.79 -0.63
C LEU A 60 2.74 4.04 0.10
N LEU A 61 2.41 3.88 1.37
CA LEU A 61 2.08 5.00 2.25
C LEU A 61 3.26 5.24 3.16
N CYS A 62 3.76 6.46 3.20
CA CYS A 62 4.92 6.81 4.00
C CYS A 62 4.63 8.07 4.80
N LYS A 63 5.46 8.32 5.81
CA LYS A 63 5.29 9.46 6.69
C LYS A 63 5.50 10.77 5.96
N SER A 64 6.49 10.81 5.08
CA SER A 64 6.80 11.98 4.26
C SER A 64 7.53 11.52 3.00
N LYS A 65 7.53 12.37 1.98
CA LYS A 65 8.25 12.09 0.75
C LYS A 65 8.78 13.36 0.14
N ASN A 66 9.89 13.23 -0.58
CA ASN A 66 10.36 14.28 -1.47
C ASN A 66 9.75 14.00 -2.83
N GLU A 67 9.04 14.98 -3.39
CA GLU A 67 8.31 14.80 -4.66
C GLU A 67 9.22 14.36 -5.80
N VAL A 68 10.39 15.00 -5.92
CA VAL A 68 11.32 14.70 -7.01
C VAL A 68 11.90 13.29 -6.85
N VAL A 69 12.28 12.94 -5.64
CA VAL A 69 12.84 11.60 -5.37
C VAL A 69 11.79 10.52 -5.67
N ALA A 70 10.55 10.74 -5.25
CA ALA A 70 9.47 9.77 -5.51
C ALA A 70 9.21 9.64 -7.01
N GLU A 71 9.17 10.76 -7.71
CA GLU A 71 8.94 10.78 -9.16
C GLU A 71 10.03 10.01 -9.91
N TYR A 72 11.29 10.24 -9.54
CA TYR A 72 12.41 9.57 -10.18
C TYR A 72 12.41 8.07 -9.84
N ALA A 73 12.11 7.73 -8.59
CA ALA A 73 12.08 6.32 -8.18
C ALA A 73 10.98 5.54 -8.91
N LEU A 74 9.85 6.20 -9.19
CA LEU A 74 8.74 5.56 -9.91
C LEU A 74 8.96 5.55 -11.42
N GLY A 75 9.85 6.41 -11.92
CA GLY A 75 9.96 6.66 -13.35
C GLY A 75 10.37 5.46 -14.20
N ASP A 76 11.13 4.52 -13.64
CA ASP A 76 11.57 3.35 -14.40
C ASP A 76 10.76 2.09 -14.05
N LYS A 77 9.71 2.21 -13.26
CA LYS A 77 8.90 1.06 -12.87
C LYS A 77 7.86 0.76 -13.94
N THR A 78 7.72 -0.51 -14.26
CA THR A 78 6.74 -0.97 -15.24
C THR A 78 5.44 -1.45 -14.58
N GLN A 79 5.49 -1.74 -13.29
CA GLN A 79 4.31 -2.15 -12.55
C GLN A 79 3.52 -0.92 -12.08
N PRO A 80 2.19 -1.02 -11.99
CA PRO A 80 1.39 0.10 -11.48
C PRO A 80 1.68 0.36 -9.99
N MET A 81 2.33 1.46 -9.69
CA MET A 81 2.71 1.81 -8.33
C MET A 81 2.46 3.28 -8.05
N GLY A 82 2.17 3.59 -6.80
CA GLY A 82 2.07 4.95 -6.33
C GLY A 82 2.69 5.10 -4.95
N VAL A 83 3.10 6.32 -4.64
CA VAL A 83 3.64 6.68 -3.32
C VAL A 83 2.84 7.86 -2.81
N ALA A 84 2.33 7.76 -1.58
CA ALA A 84 1.56 8.84 -0.97
C ALA A 84 1.96 9.01 0.48
N GLU A 85 1.77 10.22 0.99
CA GLU A 85 1.96 10.48 2.41
C GLU A 85 0.67 10.17 3.15
N TYR A 86 0.80 9.61 4.35
CA TYR A 86 -0.35 9.40 5.21
C TYR A 86 -0.32 10.40 6.35
N LYS A 87 -1.48 10.70 6.89
CA LYS A 87 -1.61 11.53 8.08
C LYS A 87 -1.91 10.64 9.27
N LEU A 88 -1.37 11.02 10.43
CA LEU A 88 -1.69 10.30 11.66
C LEU A 88 -3.18 10.43 11.95
N LEU A 89 -3.75 9.37 12.52
CA LEU A 89 -5.18 9.33 12.77
C LEU A 89 -5.65 10.50 13.63
N GLU A 90 -4.86 10.90 14.60
CA GLU A 90 -5.23 12.01 15.47
C GLU A 90 -5.22 13.36 14.78
N SER A 91 -4.70 13.45 13.57
CA SER A 91 -4.73 14.70 12.81
C SER A 91 -5.96 14.79 11.90
N LEU A 92 -6.79 13.76 11.87
CA LEU A 92 -8.00 13.75 11.06
C LEU A 92 -9.17 14.34 11.83
N PRO A 93 -10.16 14.90 11.12
CA PRO A 93 -11.39 15.31 11.78
C PRO A 93 -12.02 14.17 12.56
N LYS A 94 -12.65 14.51 13.68
CA LYS A 94 -13.19 13.53 14.59
C LYS A 94 -14.18 12.56 13.93
N GLU A 95 -14.97 13.07 13.03
CA GLU A 95 -15.97 12.25 12.30
C GLU A 95 -15.27 11.18 11.45
N LEU A 96 -14.18 11.55 10.81
CA LEU A 96 -13.45 10.61 9.98
C LEU A 96 -12.74 9.57 10.81
N GLN A 97 -12.23 9.97 11.98
CA GLN A 97 -11.56 9.01 12.86
C GLN A 97 -12.49 7.90 13.32
N THR A 98 -13.75 8.27 13.63
CA THR A 98 -14.72 7.29 14.11
C THR A 98 -15.24 6.39 13.01
N ASN A 99 -15.13 6.84 11.76
CA ASN A 99 -15.64 6.08 10.62
C ASN A 99 -14.57 5.19 9.96
N LEU A 100 -13.32 5.38 10.31
CA LEU A 100 -12.25 4.56 9.75
C LEU A 100 -12.13 3.26 10.54
N PRO A 101 -12.13 2.11 9.86
CA PRO A 101 -11.89 0.86 10.56
C PRO A 101 -10.44 0.84 11.06
N SER A 102 -10.22 0.22 12.20
CA SER A 102 -8.88 0.01 12.72
C SER A 102 -8.18 -1.03 11.85
N ILE A 103 -6.86 -1.04 11.92
CA ILE A 103 -6.08 -2.06 11.21
C ILE A 103 -6.48 -3.45 11.68
N GLU A 104 -6.71 -3.58 12.99
CA GLU A 104 -7.16 -4.86 13.56
C GLU A 104 -8.49 -5.29 12.99
N GLN A 105 -9.42 -4.35 12.79
CA GLN A 105 -10.70 -4.66 12.19
C GLN A 105 -10.55 -5.10 10.74
N ILE A 106 -9.69 -4.43 9.99
CA ILE A 106 -9.42 -4.79 8.60
C ILE A 106 -8.80 -6.19 8.54
N GLU A 107 -7.79 -6.45 9.36
CA GLU A 107 -7.15 -7.76 9.41
C GLU A 107 -8.14 -8.85 9.76
N ARG A 108 -9.04 -8.58 10.70
CA ARG A 108 -10.04 -9.54 11.12
C ARG A 108 -11.01 -9.89 10.00
N GLU A 109 -11.43 -8.89 9.23
CA GLU A 109 -12.33 -9.12 8.11
C GLU A 109 -11.66 -9.87 6.97
N LEU A 110 -10.38 -9.59 6.71
CA LEU A 110 -9.65 -10.26 5.64
C LEU A 110 -9.19 -11.65 6.04
N GLY A 111 -8.85 -11.83 7.32
CA GLY A 111 -8.30 -13.09 7.81
C GLY A 111 -9.27 -13.94 8.61
N GLY A 112 -10.46 -13.46 8.88
CA GLY A 112 -11.39 -14.09 9.78
C GLY A 112 -12.27 -15.17 9.17
N GLN A 113 -11.92 -15.61 8.03
CA GLN A 113 -12.68 -16.65 7.32
C GLN A 113 -12.43 -18.03 7.86
#